data_f7a133eb95d6bfc02453a62da3d625be
#
_entry.id   f7a133eb95d6bfc02453a62da3d625be
#
_cell.length_a   1.000
_cell.length_b   1.000
_cell.length_c   1.000
_cell.angle_alpha   90.00
_cell.angle_beta   90.00
_cell.angle_gamma   90.00
#
_symmetry.space_group_name_H-M   'P 1'
#
loop_
_entity.id
_entity.type
_entity.pdbx_description
1 polymer ?
#
loop_
_entity_poly.entity_id
_entity_poly.type
_entity_poly.pdbx_seq_one_letter_code
_entity_poly.pdbx_strand_id
1 'polypeptide(L)'
;MSSVNMWEIENTFFQQGYNVICGVDEAGRGPLAGPVCAAAVILPSNLEIPGLTDSKKLTDKKRRELFPVIKEHAIAYGIGLASEKEIDEINILQATFLAMQRALDQLSMKPDLALIDGNRETDFGVPVKTVVKGDSISANIAAASILVKVTRDDMMVAYANVYPQYGFEIHKGYGTKAHYAALTEHGASDIHRMTFLKKFYGTK
;
A
#
# COMPACT_ATOMS: atom_id res chain seq x y z
N MET A 1 6.99 28.80 -3.86
CA MET A 1 6.57 27.54 -4.48
C MET A 1 5.08 27.41 -4.14
N SER A 2 4.19 27.35 -5.15
CA SER A 2 2.75 27.14 -4.90
C SER A 2 2.58 25.78 -4.20
N SER A 3 1.89 25.77 -3.08
CA SER A 3 1.49 24.52 -2.41
C SER A 3 0.65 23.70 -3.37
N VAL A 4 0.96 22.43 -3.57
CA VAL A 4 0.12 21.53 -4.34
C VAL A 4 -1.23 21.42 -3.62
N ASN A 5 -2.31 21.69 -4.34
CA ASN A 5 -3.64 21.44 -3.80
C ASN A 5 -3.92 19.93 -3.87
N MET A 6 -3.85 19.26 -2.75
CA MET A 6 -4.06 17.79 -2.66
C MET A 6 -5.50 17.35 -2.94
N TRP A 7 -6.44 18.30 -3.05
CA TRP A 7 -7.84 18.04 -3.34
C TRP A 7 -8.27 18.36 -4.78
N GLU A 8 -7.34 18.79 -5.63
CA GLU A 8 -7.67 19.24 -6.99
C GLU A 8 -8.32 18.13 -7.82
N ILE A 9 -7.82 16.90 -7.71
CA ILE A 9 -8.35 15.75 -8.43
C ILE A 9 -9.74 15.38 -7.90
N GLU A 10 -9.88 15.22 -6.61
CA GLU A 10 -11.18 14.91 -5.99
C GLU A 10 -12.22 15.99 -6.32
N ASN A 11 -11.85 17.27 -6.23
CA ASN A 11 -12.75 18.39 -6.56
C ASN A 11 -13.23 18.34 -8.01
N THR A 12 -12.37 17.90 -8.95
CA THR A 12 -12.78 17.70 -10.35
C THR A 12 -13.86 16.63 -10.46
N PHE A 13 -13.77 15.53 -9.70
CA PHE A 13 -14.77 14.48 -9.72
C PHE A 13 -16.03 14.84 -8.92
N PHE A 14 -15.91 15.60 -7.82
CA PHE A 14 -17.09 16.14 -7.12
C PHE A 14 -17.94 17.01 -8.05
N GLN A 15 -17.33 17.84 -8.91
CA GLN A 15 -18.05 18.63 -9.92
C GLN A 15 -18.71 17.78 -11.00
N GLN A 16 -18.26 16.54 -11.22
CA GLN A 16 -18.89 15.58 -12.14
C GLN A 16 -20.04 14.77 -11.49
N GLY A 17 -20.35 15.04 -10.20
CA GLY A 17 -21.46 14.41 -9.48
C GLY A 17 -21.09 13.21 -8.63
N TYR A 18 -19.81 12.85 -8.50
CA TYR A 18 -19.38 11.87 -7.50
C TYR A 18 -19.44 12.52 -6.11
N ASN A 19 -19.87 11.79 -5.08
CA ASN A 19 -20.02 12.30 -3.73
C ASN A 19 -19.11 11.61 -2.72
N VAL A 20 -18.81 10.33 -2.93
CA VAL A 20 -18.00 9.50 -2.05
C VAL A 20 -16.81 8.96 -2.84
N ILE A 21 -15.66 9.61 -2.68
CA ILE A 21 -14.43 9.24 -3.38
C ILE A 21 -13.46 8.59 -2.39
N CYS A 22 -12.97 7.40 -2.71
CA CYS A 22 -11.86 6.81 -1.96
C CYS A 22 -10.54 6.89 -2.74
N GLY A 23 -9.42 6.98 -2.03
CA GLY A 23 -8.09 6.79 -2.56
C GLY A 23 -7.56 5.41 -2.18
N VAL A 24 -6.86 4.75 -3.09
CA VAL A 24 -6.28 3.41 -2.88
C VAL A 24 -4.82 3.42 -3.28
N ASP A 25 -3.97 2.86 -2.42
CA ASP A 25 -2.53 2.66 -2.70
C ASP A 25 -2.05 1.32 -2.15
N GLU A 26 -0.92 0.81 -2.66
CA GLU A 26 -0.33 -0.44 -2.23
C GLU A 26 1.10 -0.29 -1.71
N ALA A 27 1.51 -1.24 -0.87
CA ALA A 27 2.89 -1.40 -0.42
C ALA A 27 3.33 -2.86 -0.49
N GLY A 28 4.59 -3.08 -0.85
CA GLY A 28 5.16 -4.43 -0.78
C GLY A 28 5.12 -5.21 -2.08
N ARG A 29 5.07 -4.61 -3.25
CA ARG A 29 5.15 -5.33 -4.54
C ARG A 29 6.54 -5.88 -4.83
N GLY A 30 7.59 -5.13 -4.52
CA GLY A 30 8.98 -5.48 -4.85
C GLY A 30 9.75 -6.38 -3.89
N PRO A 31 9.41 -6.51 -2.60
CA PRO A 31 10.11 -7.38 -1.64
C PRO A 31 10.10 -8.85 -2.03
N LEU A 32 11.13 -9.58 -1.57
CA LEU A 32 11.30 -11.03 -1.72
C LEU A 32 10.48 -11.82 -0.68
N ALA A 33 10.02 -11.14 0.38
CA ALA A 33 9.31 -11.76 1.50
C ALA A 33 8.16 -10.89 2.00
N GLY A 34 7.17 -11.54 2.59
CA GLY A 34 5.98 -10.93 3.18
C GLY A 34 4.89 -10.59 2.17
N PRO A 35 3.70 -10.20 2.66
CA PRO A 35 2.54 -9.93 1.84
C PRO A 35 2.69 -8.66 0.99
N VAL A 36 1.86 -8.53 -0.04
CA VAL A 36 1.48 -7.24 -0.61
C VAL A 36 0.26 -6.73 0.15
N CYS A 37 0.28 -5.44 0.52
CA CYS A 37 -0.77 -4.78 1.26
C CYS A 37 -1.36 -3.66 0.42
N ALA A 38 -2.65 -3.36 0.61
CA ALA A 38 -3.30 -2.18 0.07
C ALA A 38 -4.11 -1.49 1.16
N ALA A 39 -4.31 -0.18 1.02
CA ALA A 39 -5.26 0.56 1.84
C ALA A 39 -6.22 1.34 0.95
N ALA A 40 -7.47 1.46 1.41
CA ALA A 40 -8.48 2.34 0.84
C ALA A 40 -8.90 3.35 1.91
N VAL A 41 -9.00 4.64 1.56
CA VAL A 41 -9.31 5.70 2.51
C VAL A 41 -10.33 6.68 1.90
N ILE A 42 -11.31 7.06 2.69
CA ILE A 42 -12.26 8.14 2.40
C ILE A 42 -12.07 9.21 3.47
N LEU A 43 -11.57 10.37 3.08
CA LEU A 43 -11.46 11.54 3.96
C LEU A 43 -12.68 12.47 3.77
N PRO A 44 -13.03 13.28 4.79
CA PRO A 44 -13.95 14.40 4.59
C PRO A 44 -13.46 15.34 3.49
N SER A 45 -14.36 15.81 2.62
CA SER A 45 -14.02 16.70 1.51
C SER A 45 -13.27 17.94 1.99
N ASN A 46 -12.16 18.22 1.32
CA ASN A 46 -11.29 19.37 1.60
C ASN A 46 -10.70 19.41 3.02
N LEU A 47 -10.65 18.26 3.72
CA LEU A 47 -9.94 18.17 5.00
C LEU A 47 -8.44 18.41 4.78
N GLU A 48 -7.90 19.38 5.48
CA GLU A 48 -6.46 19.63 5.51
C GLU A 48 -5.80 18.84 6.66
N ILE A 49 -4.92 17.92 6.33
CA ILE A 49 -4.04 17.24 7.29
C ILE A 49 -2.63 17.80 7.10
N PRO A 50 -2.09 18.57 8.05
CA PRO A 50 -0.76 19.19 7.89
C PRO A 50 0.35 18.16 7.66
N GLY A 51 1.04 18.30 6.54
CA GLY A 51 2.13 17.40 6.15
C GLY A 51 1.72 16.14 5.42
N LEU A 52 0.44 15.97 5.08
CA LEU A 52 -0.05 14.89 4.23
C LEU A 52 0.56 15.03 2.82
N THR A 53 1.26 14.00 2.37
CA THR A 53 1.86 13.91 1.04
C THR A 53 2.33 12.47 0.79
N ASP A 54 2.94 12.21 -0.37
CA ASP A 54 3.58 10.94 -0.74
C ASP A 54 4.41 10.35 0.41
N SER A 55 4.04 9.15 0.83
CA SER A 55 4.67 8.46 1.97
C SER A 55 6.17 8.24 1.80
N LYS A 56 6.66 8.15 0.56
CA LYS A 56 8.08 7.94 0.23
C LYS A 56 8.93 9.20 0.49
N LYS A 57 8.29 10.38 0.48
CA LYS A 57 8.94 11.66 0.81
C LYS A 57 9.00 11.93 2.31
N LEU A 58 8.28 11.16 3.11
CA LEU A 58 8.21 11.30 4.56
C LEU A 58 9.21 10.39 5.27
N THR A 59 9.75 10.85 6.38
CA THR A 59 10.48 9.98 7.31
C THR A 59 9.53 8.97 7.96
N ASP A 60 10.06 7.85 8.46
CA ASP A 60 9.25 6.87 9.21
C ASP A 60 8.54 7.52 10.41
N LYS A 61 9.25 8.37 11.16
CA LYS A 61 8.68 9.14 12.28
C LYS A 61 7.46 9.95 11.83
N LYS A 62 7.57 10.67 10.72
CA LYS A 62 6.47 11.52 10.24
C LYS A 62 5.27 10.70 9.76
N ARG A 63 5.49 9.56 9.08
CA ARG A 63 4.41 8.65 8.73
C ARG A 63 3.68 8.12 9.97
N ARG A 64 4.42 7.74 11.01
CA ARG A 64 3.85 7.24 12.28
C ARG A 64 3.08 8.32 13.06
N GLU A 65 3.48 9.60 12.93
CA GLU A 65 2.70 10.72 13.47
C GLU A 65 1.38 10.91 12.73
N LEU A 66 1.39 10.79 11.40
CA LEU A 66 0.21 10.98 10.55
C LEU A 66 -0.76 9.77 10.59
N PHE A 67 -0.26 8.58 10.82
CA PHE A 67 -1.06 7.35 10.81
C PHE A 67 -2.29 7.40 11.72
N PRO A 68 -2.18 7.71 13.04
CA PRO A 68 -3.34 7.84 13.91
C PRO A 68 -4.24 9.01 13.51
N VAL A 69 -3.68 10.12 13.04
CA VAL A 69 -4.45 11.30 12.59
C VAL A 69 -5.34 10.94 11.41
N ILE A 70 -4.81 10.22 10.41
CA ILE A 70 -5.59 9.77 9.26
C ILE A 70 -6.72 8.84 9.72
N LYS A 71 -6.44 7.88 10.60
CA LYS A 71 -7.46 6.93 11.11
C LYS A 71 -8.56 7.62 11.89
N GLU A 72 -8.23 8.64 12.67
CA GLU A 72 -9.18 9.40 13.47
C GLU A 72 -10.12 10.25 12.60
N HIS A 73 -9.60 10.84 11.53
CA HIS A 73 -10.36 11.77 10.70
C HIS A 73 -11.01 11.12 9.47
N ALA A 74 -10.59 9.92 9.08
CA ALA A 74 -11.19 9.23 7.93
C ALA A 74 -12.66 8.88 8.20
N ILE A 75 -13.53 9.16 7.22
CA ILE A 75 -14.92 8.70 7.23
C ILE A 75 -14.96 7.18 7.21
N ALA A 76 -14.09 6.57 6.38
CA ALA A 76 -13.88 5.14 6.33
C ALA A 76 -12.45 4.84 5.87
N TYR A 77 -11.91 3.74 6.33
CA TYR A 77 -10.69 3.16 5.78
C TYR A 77 -10.74 1.62 5.87
N GLY A 78 -10.02 0.98 4.95
CA GLY A 78 -9.85 -0.47 4.94
C GLY A 78 -8.42 -0.83 4.56
N ILE A 79 -7.93 -1.98 5.07
CA ILE A 79 -6.59 -2.49 4.77
C ILE A 79 -6.71 -3.94 4.34
N GLY A 80 -6.34 -4.21 3.09
CA GLY A 80 -6.35 -5.54 2.49
C GLY A 80 -4.95 -6.09 2.31
N LEU A 81 -4.83 -7.41 2.36
CA LEU A 81 -3.58 -8.14 2.21
C LEU A 81 -3.76 -9.25 1.19
N ALA A 82 -2.68 -9.54 0.44
CA ALA A 82 -2.52 -10.83 -0.24
C ALA A 82 -1.19 -11.44 0.19
N SER A 83 -1.24 -12.69 0.62
CA SER A 83 -0.10 -13.43 1.19
C SER A 83 0.96 -13.72 0.13
N GLU A 84 2.15 -14.08 0.59
CA GLU A 84 3.23 -14.59 -0.27
C GLU A 84 2.84 -15.82 -1.08
N LYS A 85 1.99 -16.70 -0.54
CA LYS A 85 1.44 -17.86 -1.25
C LYS A 85 0.51 -17.45 -2.38
N GLU A 86 -0.43 -16.53 -2.11
CA GLU A 86 -1.30 -15.97 -3.15
C GLU A 86 -0.49 -15.24 -4.23
N ILE A 87 0.58 -14.53 -3.85
CA ILE A 87 1.48 -13.89 -4.82
C ILE A 87 2.13 -14.94 -5.74
N ASP A 88 2.58 -16.06 -5.18
CA ASP A 88 3.19 -17.14 -5.95
C ASP A 88 2.19 -17.87 -6.86
N GLU A 89 0.91 -17.96 -6.44
CA GLU A 89 -0.15 -18.60 -7.22
C GLU A 89 -0.67 -17.72 -8.37
N ILE A 90 -0.99 -16.44 -8.10
CA ILE A 90 -1.70 -15.59 -9.06
C ILE A 90 -0.84 -14.46 -9.63
N ASN A 91 0.42 -14.38 -9.30
CA ASN A 91 1.41 -13.34 -9.56
C ASN A 91 1.16 -12.02 -8.80
N ILE A 92 2.20 -11.17 -8.76
CA ILE A 92 2.18 -9.93 -7.96
C ILE A 92 1.14 -8.91 -8.43
N LEU A 93 0.82 -8.85 -9.72
CA LEU A 93 -0.18 -7.90 -10.23
C LEU A 93 -1.57 -8.29 -9.74
N GLN A 94 -1.96 -9.55 -9.91
CA GLN A 94 -3.25 -10.05 -9.47
C GLN A 94 -3.38 -10.05 -7.95
N ALA A 95 -2.31 -10.38 -7.22
CA ALA A 95 -2.26 -10.30 -5.77
C ALA A 95 -2.40 -8.85 -5.27
N THR A 96 -1.84 -7.86 -6.00
CA THR A 96 -2.04 -6.45 -5.68
C THR A 96 -3.52 -6.06 -5.84
N PHE A 97 -4.17 -6.45 -6.94
CA PHE A 97 -5.60 -6.20 -7.13
C PHE A 97 -6.46 -6.90 -6.07
N LEU A 98 -6.10 -8.13 -5.70
CA LEU A 98 -6.79 -8.84 -4.61
C LEU A 98 -6.67 -8.10 -3.27
N ALA A 99 -5.48 -7.58 -2.94
CA ALA A 99 -5.29 -6.76 -1.74
C ALA A 99 -6.11 -5.46 -1.79
N MET A 100 -6.16 -4.79 -2.95
CA MET A 100 -6.98 -3.59 -3.15
C MET A 100 -8.47 -3.89 -3.01
N GLN A 101 -8.97 -4.98 -3.61
CA GLN A 101 -10.36 -5.42 -3.44
C GLN A 101 -10.68 -5.65 -1.96
N ARG A 102 -9.83 -6.38 -1.24
CA ARG A 102 -10.00 -6.63 0.19
C ARG A 102 -9.99 -5.35 1.03
N ALA A 103 -9.21 -4.34 0.62
CA ALA A 103 -9.22 -3.03 1.28
C ALA A 103 -10.53 -2.28 1.03
N LEU A 104 -11.04 -2.29 -0.20
CA LEU A 104 -12.31 -1.68 -0.56
C LEU A 104 -13.49 -2.36 0.13
N ASP A 105 -13.48 -3.70 0.23
CA ASP A 105 -14.53 -4.49 0.90
C ASP A 105 -14.62 -4.22 2.41
N GLN A 106 -13.55 -3.71 3.03
CA GLN A 106 -13.53 -3.32 4.45
C GLN A 106 -14.05 -1.92 4.72
N LEU A 107 -14.29 -1.11 3.69
CA LEU A 107 -14.87 0.21 3.89
C LEU A 107 -16.28 0.11 4.47
N SER A 108 -16.56 0.84 5.55
CA SER A 108 -17.90 0.94 6.16
C SER A 108 -18.90 1.70 5.28
N MET A 109 -18.42 2.36 4.24
CA MET A 109 -19.20 3.12 3.26
C MET A 109 -18.71 2.78 1.84
N LYS A 110 -19.66 2.44 0.93
CA LYS A 110 -19.32 2.14 -0.46
C LYS A 110 -18.98 3.43 -1.21
N PRO A 111 -17.81 3.54 -1.86
CA PRO A 111 -17.47 4.71 -2.67
C PRO A 111 -18.22 4.72 -4.01
N ASP A 112 -18.45 5.94 -4.53
CA ASP A 112 -18.95 6.16 -5.90
C ASP A 112 -17.83 6.07 -6.92
N LEU A 113 -16.59 6.37 -6.49
CA LEU A 113 -15.38 6.37 -7.30
C LEU A 113 -14.18 5.96 -6.45
N ALA A 114 -13.35 5.07 -6.99
CA ALA A 114 -12.04 4.73 -6.45
C ALA A 114 -10.93 5.36 -7.30
N LEU A 115 -10.10 6.21 -6.68
CA LEU A 115 -8.87 6.74 -7.25
C LEU A 115 -7.73 5.80 -6.86
N ILE A 116 -7.09 5.17 -7.84
CA ILE A 116 -6.03 4.18 -7.63
C ILE A 116 -4.67 4.77 -7.97
N ASP A 117 -3.68 4.70 -7.06
CA ASP A 117 -2.31 5.08 -7.42
C ASP A 117 -1.75 4.16 -8.52
N GLY A 118 -1.18 4.76 -9.56
CA GLY A 118 -0.58 4.02 -10.66
C GLY A 118 -1.29 4.14 -12.00
N ASN A 119 -1.09 3.14 -12.88
CA ASN A 119 -1.58 3.14 -14.27
C ASN A 119 -2.24 1.81 -14.67
N ARG A 120 -2.59 0.97 -13.72
CA ARG A 120 -3.25 -0.32 -13.93
C ARG A 120 -4.57 -0.33 -13.20
N GLU A 121 -5.61 -0.73 -13.88
CA GLU A 121 -6.95 -0.86 -13.33
C GLU A 121 -7.51 -2.26 -13.56
N THR A 122 -8.48 -2.61 -12.74
CA THR A 122 -9.32 -3.79 -12.89
C THR A 122 -10.72 -3.43 -12.40
N ASP A 123 -11.69 -4.29 -12.62
CA ASP A 123 -13.05 -4.12 -12.09
C ASP A 123 -13.05 -4.46 -10.59
N PHE A 124 -13.39 -3.49 -9.75
CA PHE A 124 -13.59 -3.64 -8.31
C PHE A 124 -15.07 -3.55 -7.91
N GLY A 125 -16.01 -3.58 -8.88
CA GLY A 125 -17.45 -3.39 -8.62
C GLY A 125 -17.84 -1.96 -8.25
N VAL A 126 -16.92 -1.01 -8.47
CA VAL A 126 -17.11 0.45 -8.36
C VAL A 126 -16.37 1.14 -9.51
N PRO A 127 -16.80 2.32 -9.96
CA PRO A 127 -16.05 3.11 -10.93
C PRO A 127 -14.61 3.36 -10.46
N VAL A 128 -13.65 3.24 -11.36
CA VAL A 128 -12.21 3.39 -11.08
C VAL A 128 -11.60 4.47 -11.96
N LYS A 129 -10.65 5.22 -11.40
CA LYS A 129 -9.72 6.07 -12.15
C LYS A 129 -8.30 5.87 -11.61
N THR A 130 -7.39 5.53 -12.51
CA THR A 130 -5.96 5.47 -12.18
C THR A 130 -5.36 6.87 -12.21
N VAL A 131 -4.51 7.14 -11.22
CA VAL A 131 -3.83 8.43 -11.05
C VAL A 131 -2.35 8.18 -10.90
N VAL A 132 -1.58 8.52 -11.92
CA VAL A 132 -0.11 8.35 -11.86
C VAL A 132 0.48 9.32 -10.84
N LYS A 133 1.23 8.80 -9.86
CA LYS A 133 1.76 9.54 -8.70
C LYS A 133 0.63 10.20 -7.89
N GLY A 134 -0.47 9.50 -7.75
CA GLY A 134 -1.65 9.96 -7.03
C GLY A 134 -1.36 10.32 -5.58
N ASP A 135 -0.44 9.61 -4.94
CA ASP A 135 0.08 9.86 -3.59
C ASP A 135 0.66 11.29 -3.39
N SER A 136 1.02 11.96 -4.48
CA SER A 136 1.56 13.33 -4.46
C SER A 136 0.53 14.42 -4.77
N ILE A 137 -0.68 14.06 -5.24
CA ILE A 137 -1.67 15.01 -5.80
C ILE A 137 -3.13 14.74 -5.41
N SER A 138 -3.41 13.64 -4.71
CA SER A 138 -4.71 13.27 -4.16
C SER A 138 -4.61 13.05 -2.66
N ALA A 139 -5.46 13.72 -1.89
CA ALA A 139 -5.47 13.61 -0.43
C ALA A 139 -5.85 12.20 0.03
N ASN A 140 -6.84 11.57 -0.61
CA ASN A 140 -7.27 10.21 -0.27
C ASN A 140 -6.18 9.18 -0.59
N ILE A 141 -5.50 9.28 -1.76
CA ILE A 141 -4.41 8.37 -2.12
C ILE A 141 -3.21 8.57 -1.19
N ALA A 142 -2.84 9.82 -0.87
CA ALA A 142 -1.75 10.11 0.07
C ALA A 142 -2.02 9.52 1.45
N ALA A 143 -3.26 9.63 1.96
CA ALA A 143 -3.66 9.00 3.20
C ALA A 143 -3.55 7.47 3.14
N ALA A 144 -4.03 6.85 2.05
CA ALA A 144 -3.91 5.41 1.81
C ALA A 144 -2.42 4.98 1.77
N SER A 145 -1.55 5.74 1.10
CA SER A 145 -0.12 5.45 1.00
C SER A 145 0.58 5.40 2.36
N ILE A 146 0.19 6.30 3.28
CA ILE A 146 0.73 6.32 4.64
C ILE A 146 0.19 5.13 5.44
N LEU A 147 -1.12 4.86 5.39
CA LEU A 147 -1.71 3.75 6.13
C LEU A 147 -1.11 2.41 5.70
N VAL A 148 -1.04 2.15 4.39
CA VAL A 148 -0.51 0.88 3.90
C VAL A 148 0.98 0.72 4.19
N LYS A 149 1.76 1.81 4.08
CA LYS A 149 3.22 1.77 4.33
C LYS A 149 3.53 1.46 5.78
N VAL A 150 2.89 2.14 6.74
CA VAL A 150 3.10 1.90 8.17
C VAL A 150 2.64 0.50 8.54
N THR A 151 1.45 0.08 8.12
CA THR A 151 0.91 -1.25 8.41
C THR A 151 1.85 -2.35 7.92
N ARG A 152 2.31 -2.27 6.67
CA ARG A 152 3.21 -3.29 6.12
C ARG A 152 4.57 -3.29 6.81
N ASP A 153 5.13 -2.13 7.10
CA ASP A 153 6.42 -2.06 7.79
C ASP A 153 6.33 -2.66 9.20
N ASP A 154 5.23 -2.45 9.93
CA ASP A 154 4.99 -3.05 11.24
C ASP A 154 4.85 -4.58 11.16
N MET A 155 4.18 -5.10 10.12
CA MET A 155 4.12 -6.55 9.88
C MET A 155 5.53 -7.14 9.67
N MET A 156 6.37 -6.45 8.89
CA MET A 156 7.75 -6.93 8.65
C MET A 156 8.62 -6.86 9.91
N VAL A 157 8.39 -5.88 10.80
CA VAL A 157 9.02 -5.84 12.12
C VAL A 157 8.54 -7.01 13.00
N ALA A 158 7.24 -7.32 12.97
CA ALA A 158 6.71 -8.49 13.69
C ALA A 158 7.31 -9.81 13.16
N TYR A 159 7.46 -9.96 11.85
CA TYR A 159 8.11 -11.13 11.26
C TYR A 159 9.60 -11.25 11.64
N ALA A 160 10.30 -10.15 11.93
CA ALA A 160 11.68 -10.22 12.43
C ALA A 160 11.79 -10.93 13.78
N ASN A 161 10.75 -10.88 14.62
CA ASN A 161 10.73 -11.63 15.89
C ASN A 161 10.55 -13.15 15.66
N VAL A 162 9.90 -13.55 14.58
CA VAL A 162 9.70 -14.97 14.21
C VAL A 162 10.88 -15.51 13.43
N TYR A 163 11.49 -14.68 12.61
CA TYR A 163 12.60 -15.03 11.70
C TYR A 163 13.79 -14.06 11.90
N PRO A 164 14.43 -14.04 13.09
CA PRO A 164 15.44 -13.04 13.44
C PRO A 164 16.69 -13.10 12.54
N GLN A 165 16.96 -14.22 11.90
CA GLN A 165 18.12 -14.43 11.05
C GLN A 165 18.10 -13.64 9.74
N TYR A 166 16.92 -13.09 9.31
CA TYR A 166 16.81 -12.39 8.02
C TYR A 166 16.94 -10.88 8.11
N GLY A 167 16.72 -10.25 9.29
CA GLY A 167 16.80 -8.80 9.46
C GLY A 167 15.63 -8.02 8.81
N PHE A 168 14.42 -8.60 8.83
CA PHE A 168 13.22 -7.99 8.22
C PHE A 168 12.86 -6.64 8.80
N GLU A 169 13.21 -6.36 10.06
CA GLU A 169 13.02 -5.07 10.71
C GLU A 169 13.83 -3.94 10.06
N ILE A 170 14.91 -4.29 9.35
CA ILE A 170 15.78 -3.31 8.67
C ILE A 170 15.28 -3.07 7.24
N HIS A 171 15.26 -4.11 6.43
CA HIS A 171 15.03 -4.00 4.98
C HIS A 171 13.61 -4.33 4.53
N LYS A 172 12.69 -4.65 5.46
CA LYS A 172 11.26 -4.91 5.18
C LYS A 172 11.00 -5.95 4.08
N GLY A 173 11.92 -6.92 3.94
CA GLY A 173 11.85 -8.00 2.95
C GLY A 173 12.41 -7.64 1.57
N TYR A 174 12.93 -6.44 1.35
CA TYR A 174 13.57 -6.09 0.07
C TYR A 174 14.89 -6.85 -0.13
N GLY A 175 15.25 -7.12 -1.40
CA GLY A 175 16.44 -7.87 -1.82
C GLY A 175 17.74 -7.07 -1.64
N THR A 176 18.13 -6.80 -0.41
CA THR A 176 19.41 -6.19 -0.05
C THR A 176 20.51 -7.24 -0.01
N LYS A 177 21.78 -6.80 0.01
CA LYS A 177 22.91 -7.71 0.19
C LYS A 177 22.78 -8.58 1.46
N ALA A 178 22.32 -7.96 2.57
CA ALA A 178 22.09 -8.68 3.83
C ALA A 178 20.99 -9.73 3.69
N HIS A 179 19.90 -9.43 3.00
CA HIS A 179 18.81 -10.39 2.79
C HIS A 179 19.26 -11.58 1.92
N TYR A 180 19.99 -11.31 0.83
CA TYR A 180 20.56 -12.41 0.01
C TYR A 180 21.60 -13.23 0.76
N ALA A 181 22.42 -12.64 1.63
CA ALA A 181 23.35 -13.37 2.48
C ALA A 181 22.59 -14.30 3.44
N ALA A 182 21.55 -13.81 4.10
CA ALA A 182 20.71 -14.62 4.97
C ALA A 182 20.01 -15.77 4.20
N LEU A 183 19.53 -15.52 2.97
CA LEU A 183 18.99 -16.58 2.11
C LEU A 183 20.03 -17.65 1.74
N THR A 184 21.29 -17.26 1.53
CA THR A 184 22.38 -18.22 1.23
C THR A 184 22.68 -19.08 2.45
N GLU A 185 22.65 -18.51 3.65
CA GLU A 185 23.01 -19.21 4.89
C GLU A 185 21.87 -20.06 5.44
N HIS A 186 20.64 -19.55 5.41
CA HIS A 186 19.47 -20.12 6.10
C HIS A 186 18.38 -20.67 5.17
N GLY A 187 18.53 -20.47 3.84
CA GLY A 187 17.47 -20.82 2.88
C GLY A 187 16.30 -19.83 2.91
N ALA A 188 15.18 -20.21 2.30
CA ALA A 188 13.95 -19.43 2.33
C ALA A 188 13.09 -19.83 3.54
N SER A 189 12.45 -18.85 4.20
CA SER A 189 11.41 -19.09 5.21
C SER A 189 10.02 -19.15 4.57
N ASP A 190 9.00 -19.50 5.37
CA ASP A 190 7.61 -19.65 4.91
C ASP A 190 6.98 -18.36 4.34
N ILE A 191 7.56 -17.19 4.66
CA ILE A 191 7.08 -15.91 4.16
C ILE A 191 7.82 -15.41 2.92
N HIS A 192 8.75 -16.19 2.37
CA HIS A 192 9.41 -15.84 1.12
C HIS A 192 8.54 -16.18 -0.10
N ARG A 193 8.62 -15.31 -1.11
CA ARG A 193 7.94 -15.48 -2.40
C ARG A 193 8.82 -16.30 -3.32
N MET A 194 8.52 -17.58 -3.45
CA MET A 194 9.38 -18.51 -4.19
C MET A 194 9.50 -18.17 -5.67
N THR A 195 8.45 -17.61 -6.27
CA THR A 195 8.49 -17.11 -7.65
C THR A 195 9.49 -15.97 -7.85
N PHE A 196 9.74 -15.14 -6.83
CA PHE A 196 10.73 -14.05 -6.87
C PHE A 196 12.17 -14.56 -6.68
N LEU A 197 12.33 -15.72 -6.08
CA LEU A 197 13.63 -16.34 -5.80
C LEU A 197 14.10 -17.29 -6.89
N LYS A 198 13.33 -17.52 -7.96
CA LYS A 198 13.71 -18.44 -9.07
C LYS A 198 15.12 -18.19 -9.60
N LYS A 199 15.47 -16.92 -9.89
CA LYS A 199 16.81 -16.57 -10.37
C LYS A 199 17.91 -16.83 -9.34
N PHE A 200 17.62 -16.64 -8.06
CA PHE A 200 18.56 -16.84 -6.97
C PHE A 200 18.89 -18.32 -6.79
N TYR A 201 17.89 -19.19 -6.86
CA TYR A 201 18.07 -20.65 -6.74
C TYR A 201 18.38 -21.35 -8.07
N GLY A 202 18.45 -20.63 -9.19
CA GLY A 202 18.73 -21.22 -10.51
C GLY A 202 17.61 -22.12 -11.05
N THR A 203 16.39 -21.98 -10.53
CA THR A 203 15.21 -22.72 -11.00
C THR A 203 14.53 -21.96 -12.16
N LYS A 204 14.14 -22.73 -13.21
CA LYS A 204 13.40 -22.18 -14.37
C LYS A 204 11.93 -21.96 -14.06
#